data_7e3047eec7c5ac88dd631b8a669ca722
#
_entry.id   7e3047eec7c5ac88dd631b8a669ca722
#
_cell.length_a   1.000
_cell.length_b   1.000
_cell.length_c   1.000
_cell.angle_alpha   90.00
_cell.angle_beta   90.00
_cell.angle_gamma   90.00
#
_symmetry.space_group_name_H-M   'P 1'
#
loop_
_entity.id
_entity.type
_entity.pdbx_description
1 polymer ?
#
loop_
_entity_poly.entity_id
_entity_poly.type
_entity_poly.pdbx_seq_one_letter_code
_entity_poly.pdbx_strand_id
1 'polypeptide(L)'
;RVSIITERKGELLLTYYTMSTKKLESLKIFNFEKVSDFSYSDDGKQFVMSAVQNGQSDLFIYTPGAGNSEQITKDIYDDITPKFIANSSKIIFSSNRPNDTIRFFSAYPLSLKPHLHPMEQKDLFIYNYKNKSPVLRRVTSTPLVNETYPFEFDSEHLCFLSDENGIRNRYLGVLDSAIAFVDTTSHYRFFTRTYPITNYSRNILEQDINVKSKKITEVVFNEKK
;
A
#
# COMPACT_ATOMS: atom_id res chain seq x y z
N ARG A 1 4.96 -10.00 -19.53
CA ARG A 1 4.78 -8.56 -19.81
C ARG A 1 5.32 -7.74 -18.64
N VAL A 2 5.86 -6.58 -18.94
CA VAL A 2 6.20 -5.55 -17.96
C VAL A 2 5.21 -4.40 -18.13
N SER A 3 4.70 -3.88 -17.03
CA SER A 3 3.76 -2.75 -17.01
C SER A 3 4.42 -1.54 -16.39
N ILE A 4 4.24 -0.39 -17.00
CA ILE A 4 4.78 0.89 -16.53
C ILE A 4 3.66 1.92 -16.65
N ILE A 5 3.45 2.72 -15.62
CA ILE A 5 2.60 3.91 -15.70
C ILE A 5 3.49 5.12 -15.89
N THR A 6 3.22 5.89 -16.91
CA THR A 6 3.98 7.10 -17.26
C THR A 6 3.04 8.27 -17.47
N GLU A 7 3.55 9.48 -17.24
CA GLU A 7 2.89 10.71 -17.63
C GLU A 7 3.56 11.25 -18.91
N ARG A 8 2.75 11.60 -19.88
CA ARG A 8 3.19 12.27 -21.12
C ARG A 8 2.23 13.37 -21.49
N LYS A 9 2.70 14.61 -21.49
CA LYS A 9 1.91 15.81 -21.83
C LYS A 9 0.61 15.94 -21.02
N GLY A 10 0.67 15.64 -19.71
CA GLY A 10 -0.49 15.66 -18.83
C GLY A 10 -1.43 14.47 -18.98
N GLU A 11 -1.06 13.46 -19.76
CA GLU A 11 -1.83 12.23 -19.90
C GLU A 11 -1.15 11.06 -19.20
N LEU A 12 -1.89 10.31 -18.39
CA LEU A 12 -1.43 9.09 -17.73
C LEU A 12 -1.60 7.91 -18.70
N LEU A 13 -0.52 7.17 -18.92
CA LEU A 13 -0.46 6.03 -19.83
C LEU A 13 0.00 4.78 -19.08
N LEU A 14 -0.83 3.74 -19.11
CA LEU A 14 -0.43 2.38 -18.74
C LEU A 14 0.18 1.72 -19.99
N THR A 15 1.46 1.52 -19.97
CA THR A 15 2.21 0.92 -21.09
C THR A 15 2.62 -0.50 -20.75
N TYR A 16 2.30 -1.43 -21.62
CA TYR A 16 2.72 -2.83 -21.56
C TYR A 16 3.88 -3.06 -22.53
N TYR A 17 4.96 -3.58 -22.00
CA TYR A 17 6.05 -4.12 -22.81
C TYR A 17 6.00 -5.64 -22.84
N THR A 18 5.81 -6.22 -24.01
CA THR A 18 5.81 -7.67 -24.20
C THR A 18 7.21 -8.12 -24.60
N MET A 19 7.94 -8.76 -23.70
CA MET A 19 9.36 -9.11 -23.88
C MET A 19 9.61 -10.03 -25.06
N SER A 20 8.72 -11.00 -25.33
CA SER A 20 8.85 -11.97 -26.43
C SER A 20 8.74 -11.34 -27.80
N THR A 21 7.86 -10.36 -27.96
CA THR A 21 7.57 -9.68 -29.25
C THR A 21 8.21 -8.31 -29.37
N LYS A 22 8.79 -7.80 -28.26
CA LYS A 22 9.33 -6.43 -28.13
C LYS A 22 8.30 -5.33 -28.46
N LYS A 23 7.01 -5.63 -28.35
CA LYS A 23 5.91 -4.70 -28.62
C LYS A 23 5.58 -3.88 -27.40
N LEU A 24 5.27 -2.60 -27.63
CA LEU A 24 4.70 -1.66 -26.68
C LEU A 24 3.24 -1.41 -27.04
N GLU A 25 2.37 -1.51 -26.03
CA GLU A 25 0.95 -1.19 -26.12
C GLU A 25 0.62 -0.25 -24.98
N SER A 26 -0.03 0.89 -25.26
CA SER A 26 -0.36 1.88 -24.24
C SER A 26 -1.86 2.10 -24.17
N LEU A 27 -2.38 2.16 -22.95
CA LEU A 27 -3.76 2.48 -22.62
C LEU A 27 -3.77 3.77 -21.80
N LYS A 28 -4.69 4.68 -22.11
CA LYS A 28 -4.85 5.92 -21.35
C LYS A 28 -5.63 5.65 -20.07
N ILE A 29 -5.12 6.16 -18.95
CA ILE A 29 -5.81 6.18 -17.66
C ILE A 29 -6.46 7.55 -17.51
N PHE A 30 -7.76 7.58 -17.23
CA PHE A 30 -8.53 8.82 -17.14
C PHE A 30 -8.88 9.15 -15.70
N ASN A 31 -9.21 10.41 -15.45
CA ASN A 31 -9.76 10.94 -14.21
C ASN A 31 -8.79 10.97 -13.01
N PHE A 32 -7.49 10.88 -13.24
CA PHE A 32 -6.47 11.00 -12.19
C PHE A 32 -5.44 12.04 -12.59
N GLU A 33 -4.91 12.75 -11.59
CA GLU A 33 -3.83 13.73 -11.74
C GLU A 33 -2.47 13.05 -11.74
N LYS A 34 -2.34 11.98 -10.92
CA LYS A 34 -1.11 11.22 -10.75
C LYS A 34 -1.42 9.79 -10.30
N VAL A 35 -0.61 8.83 -10.70
CA VAL A 35 -0.53 7.49 -10.09
C VAL A 35 0.85 7.36 -9.48
N SER A 36 0.91 7.11 -8.16
CA SER A 36 2.17 7.06 -7.42
C SER A 36 2.73 5.65 -7.30
N ASP A 37 1.86 4.66 -7.17
CA ASP A 37 2.25 3.25 -7.07
C ASP A 37 1.08 2.35 -7.49
N PHE A 38 1.37 1.12 -7.90
CA PHE A 38 0.34 0.14 -8.23
C PHE A 38 0.84 -1.29 -8.06
N SER A 39 -0.09 -2.21 -7.82
CA SER A 39 0.18 -3.65 -7.70
C SER A 39 -0.94 -4.47 -8.30
N TYR A 40 -0.59 -5.43 -9.17
CA TYR A 40 -1.54 -6.34 -9.79
C TYR A 40 -2.13 -7.34 -8.79
N SER A 41 -3.39 -7.72 -9.02
CA SER A 41 -3.97 -8.92 -8.44
C SER A 41 -3.29 -10.19 -8.98
N ASP A 42 -3.38 -11.29 -8.25
CA ASP A 42 -2.70 -12.56 -8.62
C ASP A 42 -3.14 -13.11 -9.98
N ASP A 43 -4.38 -12.82 -10.40
CA ASP A 43 -4.90 -13.19 -11.71
C ASP A 43 -4.51 -12.21 -12.83
N GLY A 44 -3.87 -11.10 -12.48
CA GLY A 44 -3.40 -10.07 -13.41
C GLY A 44 -4.48 -9.28 -14.13
N LYS A 45 -5.76 -9.39 -13.73
CA LYS A 45 -6.88 -8.72 -14.43
C LYS A 45 -7.11 -7.29 -13.96
N GLN A 46 -6.77 -7.00 -12.74
CA GLN A 46 -6.92 -5.68 -12.12
C GLN A 46 -5.67 -5.34 -11.31
N PHE A 47 -5.54 -4.09 -10.93
CA PHE A 47 -4.52 -3.67 -10.00
C PHE A 47 -5.09 -2.66 -8.99
N VAL A 48 -4.54 -2.68 -7.78
CA VAL A 48 -4.73 -1.60 -6.81
C VAL A 48 -3.70 -0.54 -7.10
N MET A 49 -4.09 0.73 -7.01
CA MET A 49 -3.19 1.86 -7.17
C MET A 49 -3.43 2.94 -6.12
N SER A 50 -2.38 3.65 -5.76
CA SER A 50 -2.44 4.93 -5.10
C SER A 50 -2.45 6.01 -6.16
N ALA A 51 -3.52 6.79 -6.24
CA ALA A 51 -3.68 7.82 -7.24
C ALA A 51 -4.25 9.11 -6.66
N VAL A 52 -3.82 10.24 -7.23
CA VAL A 52 -4.31 11.56 -6.85
C VAL A 52 -5.52 11.91 -7.69
N GLN A 53 -6.60 12.23 -7.01
CA GLN A 53 -7.83 12.76 -7.59
C GLN A 53 -8.35 13.92 -6.73
N ASN A 54 -8.56 15.09 -7.33
CA ASN A 54 -8.93 16.32 -6.64
C ASN A 54 -7.95 16.71 -5.50
N GLY A 55 -6.66 16.52 -5.73
CA GLY A 55 -5.59 16.86 -4.79
C GLY A 55 -5.42 15.90 -3.61
N GLN A 56 -6.19 14.79 -3.53
CA GLN A 56 -6.12 13.79 -2.46
C GLN A 56 -5.58 12.48 -2.99
N SER A 57 -4.68 11.83 -2.23
CA SER A 57 -4.10 10.53 -2.54
C SER A 57 -4.92 9.41 -1.92
N ASP A 58 -5.68 8.70 -2.73
CA ASP A 58 -6.57 7.62 -2.33
C ASP A 58 -6.24 6.30 -3.05
N LEU A 59 -6.83 5.20 -2.57
CA LEU A 59 -6.70 3.88 -3.18
C LEU A 59 -7.85 3.61 -4.15
N PHE A 60 -7.48 3.06 -5.29
CA PHE A 60 -8.40 2.66 -6.35
C PHE A 60 -8.07 1.26 -6.86
N ILE A 61 -9.09 0.48 -7.19
CA ILE A 61 -8.94 -0.70 -8.04
C ILE A 61 -9.17 -0.28 -9.48
N TYR A 62 -8.25 -0.60 -10.36
CA TYR A 62 -8.36 -0.31 -11.78
C TYR A 62 -8.40 -1.61 -12.60
N THR A 63 -9.33 -1.66 -13.54
CA THR A 63 -9.49 -2.80 -14.46
C THR A 63 -9.14 -2.36 -15.88
N PRO A 64 -7.90 -2.64 -16.36
CA PRO A 64 -7.42 -2.12 -17.66
C PRO A 64 -8.29 -2.53 -18.84
N GLY A 65 -8.80 -3.77 -18.84
CA GLY A 65 -9.64 -4.26 -19.92
C GLY A 65 -10.98 -3.54 -20.08
N ALA A 66 -11.53 -3.03 -18.97
CA ALA A 66 -12.76 -2.25 -18.94
C ALA A 66 -12.53 -0.74 -18.91
N GLY A 67 -11.31 -0.30 -18.56
CA GLY A 67 -10.96 1.12 -18.41
C GLY A 67 -11.68 1.82 -17.26
N ASN A 68 -12.18 1.07 -16.27
CA ASN A 68 -12.91 1.60 -15.13
C ASN A 68 -12.11 1.48 -13.81
N SER A 69 -12.48 2.31 -12.85
CA SER A 69 -11.91 2.30 -11.51
C SER A 69 -12.99 2.21 -10.44
N GLU A 70 -12.70 1.52 -9.34
CA GLU A 70 -13.47 1.50 -8.11
C GLU A 70 -12.65 2.20 -7.02
N GLN A 71 -13.19 3.24 -6.40
CA GLN A 71 -12.53 3.93 -5.30
C GLN A 71 -12.69 3.13 -4.00
N ILE A 72 -11.58 2.85 -3.32
CA ILE A 72 -11.55 2.09 -2.06
C ILE A 72 -11.56 3.01 -0.86
N THR A 73 -10.75 4.07 -0.89
CA THR A 73 -10.72 5.10 0.15
C THR A 73 -11.15 6.43 -0.44
N LYS A 74 -11.83 7.24 0.35
CA LYS A 74 -12.25 8.59 -0.03
C LYS A 74 -12.34 9.42 1.24
N ASP A 75 -11.20 9.81 1.74
CA ASP A 75 -11.11 10.55 2.98
C ASP A 75 -9.98 11.60 2.91
N ILE A 76 -9.57 12.13 4.04
CA ILE A 76 -8.56 13.19 4.12
C ILE A 76 -7.15 12.66 4.33
N TYR A 77 -6.99 11.34 4.38
CA TYR A 77 -5.71 10.69 4.67
C TYR A 77 -5.01 10.28 3.39
N ASP A 78 -3.69 10.39 3.38
CA ASP A 78 -2.87 9.92 2.27
C ASP A 78 -2.67 8.41 2.36
N ASP A 79 -3.20 7.70 1.40
CA ASP A 79 -3.06 6.26 1.27
C ASP A 79 -2.10 5.94 0.12
N ILE A 80 -0.97 5.32 0.45
CA ILE A 80 0.13 5.09 -0.51
C ILE A 80 0.67 3.67 -0.46
N THR A 81 1.48 3.32 -1.44
CA THR A 81 2.22 2.04 -1.56
C THR A 81 1.36 0.78 -1.38
N PRO A 82 0.19 0.67 -2.07
CA PRO A 82 -0.71 -0.45 -1.89
C PRO A 82 -0.17 -1.73 -2.55
N LYS A 83 -0.42 -2.88 -1.91
CA LYS A 83 -0.14 -4.20 -2.47
C LYS A 83 -1.32 -5.14 -2.19
N PHE A 84 -1.66 -5.97 -3.19
CA PHE A 84 -2.51 -7.12 -2.93
C PHE A 84 -1.77 -8.17 -2.11
N ILE A 85 -2.46 -8.76 -1.15
CA ILE A 85 -1.97 -9.84 -0.28
C ILE A 85 -3.07 -10.91 -0.10
N ALA A 86 -2.72 -12.04 0.51
CA ALA A 86 -3.64 -13.13 0.82
C ALA A 86 -4.47 -13.58 -0.42
N ASN A 87 -3.77 -13.92 -1.50
CA ASN A 87 -4.36 -14.28 -2.80
C ASN A 87 -5.37 -13.22 -3.29
N SER A 88 -4.97 -11.95 -3.24
CA SER A 88 -5.76 -10.79 -3.66
C SER A 88 -7.08 -10.56 -2.91
N SER A 89 -7.27 -11.23 -1.76
CA SER A 89 -8.45 -11.04 -0.92
C SER A 89 -8.34 -9.82 0.00
N LYS A 90 -7.11 -9.33 0.20
CA LYS A 90 -6.80 -8.17 1.04
C LYS A 90 -5.84 -7.23 0.34
N ILE A 91 -5.79 -5.99 0.83
CA ILE A 91 -4.86 -4.96 0.38
C ILE A 91 -4.12 -4.44 1.62
N ILE A 92 -2.79 -4.43 1.58
CA ILE A 92 -1.95 -3.75 2.57
C ILE A 92 -1.49 -2.42 1.98
N PHE A 93 -1.43 -1.37 2.79
CA PHE A 93 -1.04 -0.03 2.36
C PHE A 93 -0.53 0.80 3.53
N SER A 94 0.13 1.92 3.24
CA SER A 94 0.59 2.90 4.21
C SER A 94 -0.37 4.07 4.26
N SER A 95 -0.68 4.56 5.47
CA SER A 95 -1.61 5.68 5.65
C SER A 95 -1.26 6.52 6.86
N ASN A 96 -1.51 7.83 6.78
CA ASN A 96 -1.37 8.77 7.89
C ASN A 96 -2.66 8.93 8.72
N ARG A 97 -3.57 7.94 8.64
CA ARG A 97 -4.82 7.94 9.41
C ARG A 97 -4.60 7.62 10.89
N PRO A 98 -5.25 8.35 11.79
CA PRO A 98 -5.15 8.09 13.23
C PRO A 98 -6.06 6.95 13.70
N ASN A 99 -7.01 6.48 12.88
CA ASN A 99 -8.03 5.49 13.25
C ASN A 99 -8.04 4.30 12.30
N ASP A 100 -8.69 3.22 12.70
CA ASP A 100 -8.71 1.93 11.99
C ASP A 100 -9.99 1.74 11.17
N THR A 101 -10.51 2.83 10.60
CA THR A 101 -11.75 2.78 9.79
C THR A 101 -11.62 3.62 8.53
N ILE A 102 -12.19 3.09 7.44
CA ILE A 102 -12.40 3.87 6.21
C ILE A 102 -13.70 4.66 6.38
N ARG A 103 -13.63 5.96 6.10
CA ARG A 103 -14.80 6.85 6.06
C ARG A 103 -14.81 7.55 4.71
N PHE A 104 -15.99 7.59 4.09
CA PHE A 104 -16.15 8.34 2.86
C PHE A 104 -16.62 9.76 3.19
N PHE A 105 -15.81 10.74 2.83
CA PHE A 105 -16.19 12.14 2.92
C PHE A 105 -16.55 12.67 1.51
N SER A 106 -17.67 13.33 1.41
CA SER A 106 -18.07 13.99 0.16
C SER A 106 -17.32 15.31 -0.07
N ALA A 107 -16.82 15.92 1.02
CA ALA A 107 -15.98 17.11 1.03
C ALA A 107 -15.12 17.12 2.29
N TYR A 108 -14.03 17.88 2.27
CA TYR A 108 -13.20 18.10 3.46
C TYR A 108 -14.05 18.71 4.58
N PRO A 109 -14.13 18.10 5.78
CA PRO A 109 -14.95 18.63 6.84
C PRO A 109 -14.40 19.97 7.34
N LEU A 110 -15.25 21.01 7.38
CA LEU A 110 -14.89 22.36 7.84
C LEU A 110 -14.41 22.39 9.30
N SER A 111 -14.84 21.42 10.12
CA SER A 111 -14.35 21.22 11.49
C SER A 111 -14.07 19.75 11.73
N LEU A 112 -12.82 19.39 11.79
CA LEU A 112 -12.38 18.04 12.14
C LEU A 112 -12.04 18.00 13.63
N LYS A 113 -12.51 16.97 14.34
CA LYS A 113 -12.10 16.76 15.75
C LYS A 113 -10.58 16.52 15.81
N PRO A 114 -9.86 17.05 16.81
CA PRO A 114 -8.39 16.97 16.87
C PRO A 114 -7.82 15.57 16.68
N HIS A 115 -8.48 14.55 17.22
CA HIS A 115 -8.05 13.15 17.12
C HIS A 115 -8.30 12.50 15.73
N LEU A 116 -8.88 13.22 14.78
CA LEU A 116 -9.13 12.78 13.41
C LEU A 116 -8.26 13.51 12.38
N HIS A 117 -7.38 14.41 12.83
CA HIS A 117 -6.43 15.04 11.91
C HIS A 117 -5.43 13.99 11.38
N PRO A 118 -5.00 14.11 10.11
CA PRO A 118 -3.92 13.28 9.58
C PRO A 118 -2.68 13.34 10.47
N MET A 119 -2.02 12.21 10.68
CA MET A 119 -0.73 12.14 11.36
C MET A 119 0.38 12.62 10.41
N GLU A 120 1.51 13.03 10.94
CA GLU A 120 2.71 13.33 10.13
C GLU A 120 3.32 12.04 9.58
N GLN A 121 3.26 10.97 10.36
CA GLN A 121 3.81 9.65 10.05
C GLN A 121 2.77 8.73 9.44
N LYS A 122 3.26 7.67 8.78
CA LYS A 122 2.42 6.66 8.15
C LYS A 122 2.62 5.31 8.80
N ASP A 123 1.51 4.72 9.22
CA ASP A 123 1.42 3.33 9.67
C ASP A 123 0.92 2.42 8.54
N LEU A 124 1.06 1.11 8.73
CA LEU A 124 0.57 0.09 7.81
C LEU A 124 -0.82 -0.39 8.22
N PHE A 125 -1.67 -0.55 7.22
CA PHE A 125 -3.04 -1.03 7.39
C PHE A 125 -3.36 -2.13 6.39
N ILE A 126 -4.23 -3.07 6.80
CA ILE A 126 -4.79 -4.10 5.92
C ILE A 126 -6.29 -3.86 5.79
N TYR A 127 -6.73 -3.72 4.54
CA TYR A 127 -8.13 -3.67 4.13
C TYR A 127 -8.59 -5.05 3.66
N ASN A 128 -9.76 -5.50 4.14
CA ASN A 128 -10.38 -6.73 3.65
C ASN A 128 -11.17 -6.44 2.38
N TYR A 129 -10.52 -6.57 1.22
CA TYR A 129 -11.10 -6.26 -0.07
C TYR A 129 -12.24 -7.20 -0.44
N LYS A 130 -12.11 -8.50 -0.14
CA LYS A 130 -13.15 -9.50 -0.42
C LYS A 130 -14.47 -9.19 0.27
N ASN A 131 -14.43 -8.75 1.53
CA ASN A 131 -15.61 -8.49 2.34
C ASN A 131 -16.02 -7.00 2.32
N LYS A 132 -15.22 -6.15 1.70
CA LYS A 132 -15.41 -4.68 1.67
C LYS A 132 -15.67 -4.08 3.06
N SER A 133 -14.94 -4.58 4.07
CA SER A 133 -15.09 -4.14 5.45
C SER A 133 -14.57 -2.72 5.64
N PRO A 134 -15.34 -1.79 6.21
CA PRO A 134 -14.85 -0.46 6.54
C PRO A 134 -13.86 -0.45 7.72
N VAL A 135 -13.72 -1.57 8.44
CA VAL A 135 -12.78 -1.72 9.54
C VAL A 135 -11.47 -2.25 8.98
N LEU A 136 -10.40 -1.52 9.27
CA LEU A 136 -9.03 -1.87 8.91
C LEU A 136 -8.36 -2.66 10.05
N ARG A 137 -7.45 -3.55 9.69
CA ARG A 137 -6.48 -4.08 10.63
C ARG A 137 -5.23 -3.20 10.60
N ARG A 138 -4.97 -2.50 11.71
CA ARG A 138 -3.68 -1.80 11.88
C ARG A 138 -2.57 -2.82 12.07
N VAL A 139 -1.51 -2.69 11.29
CA VAL A 139 -0.35 -3.59 11.32
C VAL A 139 0.75 -2.99 12.19
N THR A 140 1.00 -1.70 12.06
CA THR A 140 1.99 -0.96 12.84
C THR A 140 1.34 0.21 13.58
N SER A 141 1.96 0.65 14.67
CA SER A 141 1.55 1.81 15.44
C SER A 141 2.77 2.35 16.17
N THR A 142 3.74 2.84 15.41
CA THR A 142 5.04 3.28 15.92
C THR A 142 5.12 4.80 15.86
N PRO A 143 5.07 5.49 17.02
CA PRO A 143 5.11 6.95 17.03
C PRO A 143 6.37 7.50 16.38
N LEU A 144 6.22 8.56 15.58
CA LEU A 144 7.31 9.28 14.90
C LEU A 144 8.08 8.48 13.85
N VAL A 145 7.51 7.38 13.39
CA VAL A 145 8.14 6.48 12.41
C VAL A 145 7.26 6.38 11.16
N ASN A 146 7.87 6.30 9.99
CA ASN A 146 7.19 6.03 8.73
C ASN A 146 7.42 4.58 8.31
N GLU A 147 6.31 3.85 8.11
CA GLU A 147 6.33 2.54 7.51
C GLU A 147 5.70 2.60 6.12
N THR A 148 6.46 2.12 5.13
CA THR A 148 6.09 2.22 3.71
C THR A 148 6.51 0.97 2.92
N TYR A 149 6.05 0.86 1.67
CA TYR A 149 6.39 -0.23 0.75
C TYR A 149 6.20 -1.64 1.35
N PRO A 150 5.01 -1.92 1.93
CA PRO A 150 4.73 -3.23 2.49
C PRO A 150 4.56 -4.28 1.38
N PHE A 151 4.94 -5.52 1.67
CA PHE A 151 4.58 -6.69 0.86
C PHE A 151 4.45 -7.94 1.72
N GLU A 152 3.66 -8.89 1.27
CA GLU A 152 3.52 -10.21 1.89
C GLU A 152 4.70 -11.09 1.50
N PHE A 153 5.40 -11.63 2.50
CA PHE A 153 6.41 -12.65 2.28
C PHE A 153 5.79 -14.06 2.32
N ASP A 154 4.91 -14.28 3.28
CA ASP A 154 4.03 -15.44 3.41
C ASP A 154 2.78 -15.09 4.25
N SER A 155 1.95 -16.07 4.59
CA SER A 155 0.69 -15.87 5.30
C SER A 155 0.81 -15.22 6.69
N GLU A 156 2.00 -15.28 7.31
CA GLU A 156 2.26 -14.79 8.67
C GLU A 156 3.28 -13.65 8.69
N HIS A 157 4.02 -13.46 7.61
CA HIS A 157 5.13 -12.52 7.53
C HIS A 157 4.90 -11.45 6.47
N LEU A 158 5.11 -10.21 6.90
CA LEU A 158 5.16 -9.02 6.04
C LEU A 158 6.56 -8.46 6.06
N CYS A 159 6.99 -7.84 4.96
CA CYS A 159 8.16 -6.99 4.95
C CYS A 159 7.74 -5.56 4.59
N PHE A 160 8.41 -4.58 5.15
CA PHE A 160 8.16 -3.16 4.90
C PHE A 160 9.42 -2.34 5.15
N LEU A 161 9.42 -1.10 4.71
CA LEU A 161 10.47 -0.15 5.01
C LEU A 161 10.06 0.70 6.21
N SER A 162 10.99 0.88 7.18
CA SER A 162 10.80 1.72 8.35
C SER A 162 12.02 2.62 8.54
N ASP A 163 11.79 3.85 8.98
CA ASP A 163 12.83 4.82 9.34
C ASP A 163 13.07 4.94 10.85
N GLU A 164 12.67 3.92 11.62
CA GLU A 164 12.74 3.89 13.09
C GLU A 164 14.14 4.23 13.65
N ASN A 165 15.20 3.83 12.97
CA ASN A 165 16.58 4.15 13.35
C ASN A 165 17.16 5.38 12.63
N GLY A 166 16.31 6.20 11.99
CA GLY A 166 16.69 7.38 11.22
C GLY A 166 17.16 7.11 9.80
N ILE A 167 17.32 5.82 9.42
CA ILE A 167 17.67 5.38 8.07
C ILE A 167 16.66 4.35 7.63
N ARG A 168 16.04 4.55 6.47
CA ARG A 168 15.02 3.64 5.97
C ARG A 168 15.62 2.27 5.64
N ASN A 169 15.33 1.32 6.50
CA ASN A 169 15.74 -0.08 6.40
C ASN A 169 14.52 -1.01 6.27
N ARG A 170 14.78 -2.27 5.91
CA ARG A 170 13.74 -3.29 5.83
C ARG A 170 13.50 -3.94 7.18
N TYR A 171 12.22 -4.06 7.52
CA TYR A 171 11.71 -4.71 8.71
C TYR A 171 10.86 -5.92 8.32
N LEU A 172 10.87 -6.93 9.19
CA LEU A 172 9.97 -8.07 9.16
C LEU A 172 8.85 -7.81 10.18
N GLY A 173 7.62 -7.92 9.75
CA GLY A 173 6.43 -7.94 10.61
C GLY A 173 5.89 -9.36 10.72
N VAL A 174 5.81 -9.89 11.92
CA VAL A 174 5.19 -11.19 12.22
C VAL A 174 3.77 -10.93 12.70
N LEU A 175 2.79 -11.35 11.90
CA LEU A 175 1.38 -11.23 12.22
C LEU A 175 1.00 -12.27 13.27
N ASP A 176 0.50 -11.81 14.43
CA ASP A 176 0.16 -12.69 15.54
C ASP A 176 -1.19 -12.31 16.15
N SER A 177 -1.71 -13.18 17.01
CA SER A 177 -2.94 -12.93 17.73
C SER A 177 -2.89 -13.58 19.10
N ALA A 178 -3.54 -12.95 20.06
CA ALA A 178 -3.73 -13.50 21.40
C ALA A 178 -5.21 -13.39 21.78
N ILE A 179 -5.66 -14.26 22.68
CA ILE A 179 -6.99 -14.16 23.26
C ILE A 179 -7.05 -12.89 24.11
N ALA A 180 -7.94 -11.97 23.75
CA ALA A 180 -8.18 -10.73 24.48
C ALA A 180 -9.08 -10.98 25.71
N PHE A 181 -10.17 -11.71 25.48
CA PHE A 181 -11.07 -12.17 26.53
C PHE A 181 -11.93 -13.33 26.01
N VAL A 182 -12.57 -14.05 26.94
CA VAL A 182 -13.48 -15.17 26.66
C VAL A 182 -14.82 -14.88 27.34
N ASP A 183 -15.89 -14.93 26.55
CA ASP A 183 -17.28 -14.99 27.06
C ASP A 183 -17.91 -16.31 26.60
N THR A 184 -18.97 -16.30 25.81
CA THR A 184 -19.49 -17.49 25.12
C THR A 184 -18.60 -17.94 23.96
N THR A 185 -17.69 -17.06 23.50
CA THR A 185 -16.72 -17.29 22.43
C THR A 185 -15.38 -16.64 22.77
N SER A 186 -14.30 -17.12 22.14
CA SER A 186 -12.98 -16.48 22.29
C SER A 186 -12.86 -15.26 21.37
N HIS A 187 -12.52 -14.12 21.96
CA HIS A 187 -12.25 -12.88 21.24
C HIS A 187 -10.75 -12.68 21.12
N TYR A 188 -10.26 -12.40 19.91
CA TYR A 188 -8.84 -12.27 19.62
C TYR A 188 -8.44 -10.81 19.44
N ARG A 189 -7.32 -10.44 20.03
CA ARG A 189 -6.59 -9.23 19.72
C ARG A 189 -5.47 -9.58 18.75
N PHE A 190 -5.43 -8.88 17.60
CA PHE A 190 -4.37 -9.00 16.63
C PHE A 190 -3.27 -7.97 16.92
N PHE A 191 -2.03 -8.37 16.74
CA PHE A 191 -0.88 -7.51 16.85
C PHE A 191 0.21 -7.95 15.87
N THR A 192 1.25 -7.12 15.70
CA THR A 192 2.38 -7.44 14.85
C THR A 192 3.66 -7.23 15.65
N ARG A 193 4.53 -8.20 15.63
CA ARG A 193 5.89 -8.06 16.15
C ARG A 193 6.81 -7.67 15.01
N THR A 194 7.61 -6.62 15.18
CA THR A 194 8.47 -6.07 14.14
C THR A 194 9.94 -6.26 14.49
N TYR A 195 10.76 -6.59 13.47
CA TYR A 195 12.18 -6.84 13.61
C TYR A 195 12.94 -6.23 12.44
N PRO A 196 14.02 -5.45 12.65
CA PRO A 196 14.88 -5.00 11.57
C PRO A 196 15.62 -6.21 10.96
N ILE A 197 15.57 -6.34 9.64
CA ILE A 197 16.27 -7.43 8.91
C ILE A 197 17.36 -6.91 7.98
N THR A 198 17.47 -5.59 7.81
CA THR A 198 18.64 -4.94 7.19
C THR A 198 19.17 -3.85 8.12
N ASN A 199 20.45 -3.53 7.95
CA ASN A 199 21.11 -2.45 8.67
C ASN A 199 22.05 -1.72 7.71
N TYR A 200 21.46 -1.09 6.68
CA TYR A 200 22.22 -0.31 5.72
C TYR A 200 22.53 1.08 6.28
N SER A 201 23.64 1.64 5.89
CA SER A 201 24.02 3.03 6.20
C SER A 201 23.35 4.04 5.26
N ARG A 202 22.48 3.59 4.36
CA ARG A 202 21.78 4.41 3.35
C ARG A 202 20.34 3.95 3.23
N ASN A 203 19.47 4.90 2.86
CA ASN A 203 18.06 4.62 2.69
C ASN A 203 17.79 3.63 1.57
N ILE A 204 16.98 2.63 1.85
CA ILE A 204 16.24 1.90 0.82
C ILE A 204 15.09 2.82 0.39
N LEU A 205 15.05 3.18 -0.89
CA LEU A 205 14.03 4.08 -1.43
C LEU A 205 12.73 3.35 -1.76
N GLU A 206 12.87 2.19 -2.40
CA GLU A 206 11.77 1.34 -2.85
C GLU A 206 12.17 -0.13 -2.71
N GLN A 207 11.19 -0.99 -2.55
CA GLN A 207 11.36 -2.43 -2.55
C GLN A 207 10.17 -3.13 -3.17
N ASP A 208 10.42 -4.32 -3.73
CA ASP A 208 9.37 -5.22 -4.19
C ASP A 208 9.84 -6.67 -4.11
N ILE A 209 8.90 -7.62 -4.14
CA ILE A 209 9.16 -9.04 -4.06
C ILE A 209 8.55 -9.80 -5.22
N ASN A 210 9.30 -10.76 -5.75
CA ASN A 210 8.72 -11.84 -6.53
C ASN A 210 8.55 -13.07 -5.63
N VAL A 211 7.35 -13.27 -5.12
CA VAL A 211 7.03 -14.35 -4.16
C VAL A 211 7.36 -15.73 -4.72
N LYS A 212 7.14 -15.97 -6.02
CA LYS A 212 7.40 -17.26 -6.67
C LYS A 212 8.87 -17.61 -6.71
N SER A 213 9.73 -16.63 -7.00
CA SER A 213 11.18 -16.83 -7.04
C SER A 213 11.88 -16.55 -5.71
N LYS A 214 11.16 -16.07 -4.70
CA LYS A 214 11.66 -15.61 -3.39
C LYS A 214 12.80 -14.60 -3.53
N LYS A 215 12.71 -13.72 -4.53
CA LYS A 215 13.69 -12.66 -4.77
C LYS A 215 13.09 -11.32 -4.43
N ILE A 216 13.83 -10.56 -3.65
CA ILE A 216 13.53 -9.17 -3.32
C ILE A 216 14.39 -8.29 -4.22
N THR A 217 13.79 -7.24 -4.77
CA THR A 217 14.48 -6.14 -5.45
C THR A 217 14.38 -4.89 -4.60
N GLU A 218 15.41 -4.06 -4.62
CA GLU A 218 15.44 -2.82 -3.87
C GLU A 218 16.18 -1.73 -4.63
N VAL A 219 15.77 -0.50 -4.42
CA VAL A 219 16.47 0.71 -4.87
C VAL A 219 17.09 1.34 -3.63
N VAL A 220 18.43 1.44 -3.62
CA VAL A 220 19.19 2.03 -2.52
C VAL A 220 19.76 3.38 -2.96
N PHE A 221 19.64 4.38 -2.11
CA PHE A 221 20.25 5.67 -2.37
C PHE A 221 21.77 5.53 -2.44
N ASN A 222 22.38 5.95 -3.54
CA ASN A 222 23.82 5.89 -3.74
C ASN A 222 24.35 7.25 -4.21
N GLU A 223 24.99 7.98 -3.31
CA GLU A 223 25.79 9.16 -3.68
C GLU A 223 27.05 8.69 -4.40
N LYS A 224 27.02 8.59 -5.72
CA LYS A 224 28.27 8.64 -6.47
C LYS A 224 28.71 10.09 -6.57
N LYS A 225 29.85 10.38 -5.99
CA LYS A 225 30.60 11.60 -6.32
C LYS A 225 31.11 11.52 -7.76
#